data_98d0954f3b140dbf564d71a179899bda
#
_entry.id   98d0954f3b140dbf564d71a179899bda
#
_cell.length_a   1.000
_cell.length_b   1.000
_cell.length_c   1.000
_cell.angle_alpha   90.00
_cell.angle_beta   90.00
_cell.angle_gamma   90.00
#
_symmetry.space_group_name_H-M   'P 1'
#
loop_
_entity.id
_entity.type
_entity.pdbx_description
1 polymer ?
#
loop_
_entity_poly.entity_id
_entity_poly.type
_entity_poly.pdbx_seq_one_letter_code
_entity_poly.pdbx_strand_id
1 'polypeptide(L)'
;MTEITIAERAGVGADGLPRPTEDRIVRLPNAVVLLDGATSPTPRERDGGWHSRHLAGEFEQLPGLDGDLADELARAIERLARKHALTPGNSPSSTVAITRWTETDVDVLVLADSPVVVFTDTGAEVVADTRLRDMRGKVERITDWRNREHGWWVAEAEPAAAHRAVRASWPRDRVRAVLMATDGVSCGVDDYGLFTDWQTVLHITSEKGLETVLDEIRAAEASDPDRTKWSRSKVHDDQALAVIRFTREK
;
A
#
# COMPACT_ATOMS: atom_id res chain seq x y z
N MET A 1 -8.57 22.57 -5.74
CA MET A 1 -9.26 21.36 -6.24
C MET A 1 -8.32 20.16 -6.07
N THR A 2 -8.83 18.96 -5.78
CA THR A 2 -8.01 17.73 -5.65
C THR A 2 -8.38 16.79 -6.78
N GLU A 3 -7.36 16.34 -7.53
CA GLU A 3 -7.51 15.35 -8.59
C GLU A 3 -6.90 14.02 -8.13
N ILE A 4 -7.58 12.90 -8.39
CA ILE A 4 -7.13 11.57 -8.02
C ILE A 4 -7.18 10.69 -9.26
N THR A 5 -6.03 10.14 -9.63
CA THR A 5 -5.90 9.12 -10.68
C THR A 5 -5.42 7.81 -10.09
N ILE A 6 -5.96 6.68 -10.58
CA ILE A 6 -5.70 5.35 -10.05
C ILE A 6 -5.46 4.40 -11.21
N ALA A 7 -4.51 3.49 -11.05
CA ALA A 7 -4.30 2.33 -11.90
C ALA A 7 -4.11 1.08 -11.04
N GLU A 8 -4.78 -0.01 -11.42
CA GLU A 8 -4.70 -1.30 -10.74
C GLU A 8 -4.55 -2.41 -11.79
N ARG A 9 -3.70 -3.39 -11.49
CA ARG A 9 -3.48 -4.53 -12.37
C ARG A 9 -3.25 -5.79 -11.57
N ALA A 10 -4.00 -6.84 -11.90
CA ALA A 10 -3.81 -8.15 -11.29
C ALA A 10 -2.50 -8.80 -11.71
N GLY A 11 -1.87 -9.48 -10.78
CA GLY A 11 -0.74 -10.36 -10.99
C GLY A 11 -1.17 -11.77 -11.34
N VAL A 12 -0.32 -12.74 -10.98
CA VAL A 12 -0.59 -14.17 -11.13
C VAL A 12 -0.46 -14.87 -9.77
N GLY A 13 -1.10 -16.01 -9.62
CA GLY A 13 -0.90 -16.90 -8.49
C GLY A 13 0.52 -17.48 -8.43
N ALA A 14 0.85 -18.14 -7.33
CA ALA A 14 2.09 -18.88 -7.17
C ALA A 14 2.23 -20.00 -8.22
N ASP A 15 1.11 -20.48 -8.77
CA ASP A 15 1.01 -21.43 -9.88
C ASP A 15 1.16 -20.79 -11.27
N GLY A 16 1.35 -19.46 -11.35
CA GLY A 16 1.45 -18.69 -12.57
C GLY A 16 0.12 -18.42 -13.29
N LEU A 17 -1.01 -18.82 -12.72
CA LEU A 17 -2.32 -18.59 -13.33
C LEU A 17 -2.90 -17.22 -12.96
N PRO A 18 -3.64 -16.57 -13.90
CA PRO A 18 -4.34 -15.32 -13.62
C PRO A 18 -5.34 -15.48 -12.47
N ARG A 19 -5.41 -14.48 -11.59
CA ARG A 19 -6.39 -14.41 -10.51
C ARG A 19 -6.81 -12.96 -10.26
N PRO A 20 -7.93 -12.73 -9.54
CA PRO A 20 -8.29 -11.38 -9.12
C PRO A 20 -7.19 -10.74 -8.29
N THR A 21 -6.99 -9.44 -8.44
CA THR A 21 -6.02 -8.69 -7.64
C THR A 21 -6.34 -8.77 -6.14
N GLU A 22 -5.30 -8.91 -5.33
CA GLU A 22 -5.35 -8.84 -3.87
C GLU A 22 -5.27 -7.38 -3.39
N ASP A 23 -4.86 -6.45 -4.25
CA ASP A 23 -4.79 -5.01 -3.97
C ASP A 23 -6.16 -4.33 -4.05
N ARG A 24 -6.32 -3.25 -3.28
CA ARG A 24 -7.53 -2.40 -3.27
C ARG A 24 -7.18 -0.94 -3.05
N ILE A 25 -7.88 -0.06 -3.78
CA ILE A 25 -7.82 1.38 -3.55
C ILE A 25 -9.24 1.89 -3.27
N VAL A 26 -9.40 2.55 -2.12
CA VAL A 26 -10.65 3.22 -1.73
C VAL A 26 -10.47 4.72 -1.87
N ARG A 27 -11.42 5.37 -2.55
CA ARG A 27 -11.50 6.83 -2.65
C ARG A 27 -12.59 7.35 -1.74
N LEU A 28 -12.22 8.25 -0.86
CA LEU A 28 -13.13 9.02 -0.01
C LEU A 28 -13.09 10.50 -0.41
N PRO A 29 -14.03 11.33 0.01
CA PRO A 29 -14.05 12.76 -0.33
C PRO A 29 -12.76 13.49 0.07
N ASN A 30 -12.13 13.07 1.18
CA ASN A 30 -10.93 13.70 1.74
C ASN A 30 -9.77 12.71 1.99
N ALA A 31 -9.82 11.50 1.43
CA ALA A 31 -8.76 10.51 1.63
C ALA A 31 -8.69 9.49 0.49
N VAL A 32 -7.53 8.85 0.40
CA VAL A 32 -7.31 7.62 -0.35
C VAL A 32 -6.74 6.58 0.61
N VAL A 33 -7.28 5.36 0.57
CA VAL A 33 -6.78 4.20 1.31
C VAL A 33 -6.33 3.16 0.29
N LEU A 34 -5.08 2.72 0.39
CA LEU A 34 -4.50 1.66 -0.44
C LEU A 34 -4.18 0.47 0.45
N LEU A 35 -4.57 -0.72 0.01
CA LEU A 35 -4.35 -1.97 0.71
C LEU A 35 -3.78 -3.01 -0.26
N ASP A 36 -2.78 -3.76 0.23
CA ASP A 36 -2.19 -4.88 -0.48
C ASP A 36 -2.41 -6.15 0.36
N GLY A 37 -3.04 -7.13 -0.24
CA GLY A 37 -3.39 -8.39 0.42
C GLY A 37 -2.19 -9.30 0.58
N ALA A 38 -1.76 -9.56 1.82
CA ALA A 38 -0.60 -10.41 2.10
C ALA A 38 -0.80 -11.85 1.61
N THR A 39 0.05 -12.27 0.67
CA THR A 39 -0.01 -13.63 0.11
C THR A 39 0.22 -14.70 1.18
N SER A 40 -0.67 -15.67 1.26
CA SER A 40 -0.52 -16.83 2.15
C SER A 40 0.28 -17.93 1.44
N PRO A 41 1.31 -18.53 2.09
CA PRO A 41 2.05 -19.65 1.51
C PRO A 41 1.19 -20.92 1.36
N THR A 42 0.07 -20.99 2.05
CA THR A 42 -0.91 -22.09 1.92
C THR A 42 -2.25 -21.54 1.48
N PRO A 43 -2.92 -22.17 0.48
CA PRO A 43 -4.26 -21.76 0.08
C PRO A 43 -5.22 -21.73 1.27
N ARG A 44 -5.95 -20.64 1.44
CA ARG A 44 -6.98 -20.47 2.46
C ARG A 44 -8.22 -19.89 1.79
N GLU A 45 -9.39 -20.24 2.29
CA GLU A 45 -10.66 -19.66 1.85
C GLU A 45 -10.70 -18.13 2.11
N ARG A 46 -10.09 -17.70 3.22
CA ARG A 46 -9.88 -16.30 3.58
C ARG A 46 -8.39 -16.00 3.48
N ASP A 47 -7.98 -15.45 2.36
CA ASP A 47 -6.61 -15.04 2.03
C ASP A 47 -6.40 -13.52 2.20
N GLY A 48 -5.24 -13.01 1.77
CA GLY A 48 -4.93 -11.57 1.79
C GLY A 48 -5.88 -10.75 0.94
N GLY A 49 -6.25 -11.25 -0.25
CA GLY A 49 -7.21 -10.60 -1.12
C GLY A 49 -8.63 -10.57 -0.53
N TRP A 50 -9.02 -11.59 0.23
CA TRP A 50 -10.23 -11.54 1.02
C TRP A 50 -10.14 -10.44 2.08
N HIS A 51 -9.01 -10.35 2.80
CA HIS A 51 -8.83 -9.37 3.87
C HIS A 51 -8.83 -7.94 3.34
N SER A 52 -8.01 -7.64 2.32
CA SER A 52 -7.92 -6.30 1.71
C SER A 52 -9.29 -5.82 1.22
N ARG A 53 -10.07 -6.69 0.55
CA ARG A 53 -11.41 -6.39 0.07
C ARG A 53 -12.38 -6.06 1.21
N HIS A 54 -12.37 -6.83 2.29
CA HIS A 54 -13.33 -6.62 3.38
C HIS A 54 -12.93 -5.44 4.26
N LEU A 55 -11.63 -5.20 4.46
CA LEU A 55 -11.15 -4.02 5.16
C LEU A 55 -11.41 -2.74 4.34
N ALA A 56 -11.23 -2.78 3.00
CA ALA A 56 -11.63 -1.71 2.10
C ALA A 56 -13.11 -1.36 2.26
N GLY A 57 -13.98 -2.37 2.33
CA GLY A 57 -15.42 -2.18 2.55
C GLY A 57 -15.79 -1.50 3.87
N GLU A 58 -14.94 -1.58 4.91
CA GLU A 58 -15.15 -0.83 6.16
C GLU A 58 -14.85 0.67 6.00
N PHE A 59 -13.97 1.03 5.07
CA PHE A 59 -13.69 2.43 4.71
C PHE A 59 -14.71 3.00 3.72
N GLU A 60 -15.13 2.23 2.72
CA GLU A 60 -16.09 2.67 1.69
C GLU A 60 -17.43 3.18 2.26
N GLN A 61 -17.78 2.74 3.48
CA GLN A 61 -19.00 3.15 4.16
C GLN A 61 -18.86 4.51 4.89
N LEU A 62 -17.64 5.08 4.96
CA LEU A 62 -17.39 6.30 5.69
C LEU A 62 -17.62 7.54 4.80
N PRO A 63 -18.18 8.63 5.34
CA PRO A 63 -18.34 9.88 4.60
C PRO A 63 -17.01 10.60 4.36
N GLY A 64 -15.96 10.20 5.06
CA GLY A 64 -14.61 10.74 5.04
C GLY A 64 -13.82 10.27 6.25
N LEU A 65 -12.58 10.72 6.38
CA LEU A 65 -11.71 10.45 7.54
C LEU A 65 -11.45 11.77 8.28
N ASP A 66 -12.14 11.99 9.41
CA ASP A 66 -12.06 13.23 10.17
C ASP A 66 -11.30 13.06 11.50
N GLY A 67 -11.20 11.83 12.01
CA GLY A 67 -10.51 11.49 13.26
C GLY A 67 -9.00 11.27 13.09
N ASP A 68 -8.35 10.82 14.16
CA ASP A 68 -6.98 10.30 14.11
C ASP A 68 -6.91 9.08 13.19
N LEU A 69 -5.96 9.05 12.23
CA LEU A 69 -5.89 8.00 11.22
C LEU A 69 -5.64 6.61 11.81
N ALA A 70 -4.85 6.52 12.89
CA ALA A 70 -4.61 5.24 13.56
C ALA A 70 -5.87 4.75 14.29
N ASP A 71 -6.63 5.65 14.91
CA ASP A 71 -7.92 5.30 15.53
C ASP A 71 -8.95 4.88 14.47
N GLU A 72 -9.01 5.56 13.32
CA GLU A 72 -9.90 5.17 12.22
C GLU A 72 -9.56 3.77 11.69
N LEU A 73 -8.27 3.49 11.47
CA LEU A 73 -7.80 2.18 11.05
C LEU A 73 -8.08 1.11 12.13
N ALA A 74 -7.80 1.42 13.40
CA ALA A 74 -8.07 0.49 14.51
C ALA A 74 -9.56 0.13 14.57
N ARG A 75 -10.47 1.11 14.44
CA ARG A 75 -11.91 0.86 14.39
C ARG A 75 -12.34 0.02 13.18
N ALA A 76 -11.73 0.24 12.00
CA ALA A 76 -12.00 -0.57 10.81
C ALA A 76 -11.57 -2.02 11.01
N ILE A 77 -10.37 -2.25 11.55
CA ILE A 77 -9.86 -3.58 11.88
C ILE A 77 -10.77 -4.27 12.93
N GLU A 78 -11.17 -3.56 13.98
CA GLU A 78 -12.06 -4.10 15.01
C GLU A 78 -13.43 -4.52 14.44
N ARG A 79 -14.04 -3.66 13.60
CA ARG A 79 -15.33 -3.99 12.95
C ARG A 79 -15.21 -5.23 12.07
N LEU A 80 -14.14 -5.29 11.24
CA LEU A 80 -13.86 -6.44 10.39
C LEU A 80 -13.68 -7.73 11.23
N ALA A 81 -12.83 -7.67 12.26
CA ALA A 81 -12.53 -8.82 13.11
C ALA A 81 -13.80 -9.35 13.80
N ARG A 82 -14.63 -8.45 14.37
CA ARG A 82 -15.89 -8.80 15.02
C ARG A 82 -16.91 -9.39 14.03
N LYS A 83 -17.09 -8.76 12.85
CA LYS A 83 -18.05 -9.19 11.83
C LYS A 83 -17.79 -10.59 11.30
N HIS A 84 -16.51 -10.96 11.20
CA HIS A 84 -16.09 -12.23 10.62
C HIS A 84 -15.48 -13.21 11.62
N ALA A 85 -15.56 -12.91 12.92
CA ALA A 85 -15.01 -13.72 14.01
C ALA A 85 -13.53 -14.07 13.80
N LEU A 86 -12.72 -13.07 13.36
CA LEU A 86 -11.28 -13.23 13.19
C LEU A 86 -10.57 -13.16 14.54
N THR A 87 -9.43 -13.84 14.64
CA THR A 87 -8.62 -13.87 15.86
C THR A 87 -7.18 -13.45 15.57
N PRO A 88 -6.55 -12.67 16.45
CA PRO A 88 -5.16 -12.26 16.31
C PRO A 88 -4.22 -13.46 16.11
N GLY A 89 -3.24 -13.31 15.20
CA GLY A 89 -2.24 -14.33 14.89
C GLY A 89 -2.73 -15.48 14.01
N ASN A 90 -4.04 -15.61 13.76
CA ASN A 90 -4.62 -16.64 12.90
C ASN A 90 -5.64 -16.08 11.90
N SER A 91 -5.44 -14.87 11.46
CA SER A 91 -6.26 -14.23 10.44
C SER A 91 -5.44 -13.86 9.20
N PRO A 92 -6.08 -13.68 8.04
CA PRO A 92 -5.43 -13.05 6.90
C PRO A 92 -5.08 -11.59 7.23
N SER A 93 -4.22 -10.99 6.42
CA SER A 93 -3.73 -9.64 6.65
C SER A 93 -3.55 -8.86 5.35
N SER A 94 -3.44 -7.56 5.46
CA SER A 94 -3.07 -6.66 4.36
C SER A 94 -2.20 -5.52 4.87
N THR A 95 -1.38 -4.94 4.00
CA THR A 95 -0.80 -3.63 4.24
C THR A 95 -1.89 -2.58 4.26
N VAL A 96 -1.63 -1.41 4.81
CA VAL A 96 -2.52 -0.24 4.71
C VAL A 96 -1.69 1.03 4.58
N ALA A 97 -1.94 1.78 3.51
CA ALA A 97 -1.47 3.14 3.35
C ALA A 97 -2.68 4.09 3.28
N ILE A 98 -2.67 5.16 4.04
CA ILE A 98 -3.74 6.17 4.05
C ILE A 98 -3.11 7.54 3.78
N THR A 99 -3.67 8.26 2.82
CA THR A 99 -3.43 9.69 2.65
C THR A 99 -4.75 10.42 2.86
N ARG A 100 -4.79 11.33 3.82
CA ARG A 100 -5.92 12.23 4.08
C ARG A 100 -5.50 13.68 3.88
N TRP A 101 -6.40 14.51 3.43
CA TRP A 101 -6.21 15.96 3.35
C TRP A 101 -7.37 16.72 3.97
N THR A 102 -7.03 17.82 4.61
CA THR A 102 -7.93 18.82 5.14
C THR A 102 -7.70 20.15 4.42
N GLU A 103 -8.28 21.25 4.89
CA GLU A 103 -7.96 22.57 4.39
C GLU A 103 -6.52 23.00 4.76
N THR A 104 -5.98 22.49 5.88
CA THR A 104 -4.70 22.92 6.45
C THR A 104 -3.58 21.91 6.28
N ASP A 105 -3.89 20.60 6.21
CA ASP A 105 -2.90 19.55 6.35
C ASP A 105 -3.09 18.42 5.33
N VAL A 106 -1.99 17.73 5.03
CA VAL A 106 -1.96 16.41 4.41
C VAL A 106 -1.33 15.44 5.39
N ASP A 107 -2.09 14.44 5.81
CA ASP A 107 -1.67 13.42 6.75
C ASP A 107 -1.48 12.09 6.04
N VAL A 108 -0.44 11.37 6.43
CA VAL A 108 -0.11 10.05 5.90
C VAL A 108 0.06 9.06 7.04
N LEU A 109 -0.46 7.85 6.83
CA LEU A 109 -0.27 6.69 7.68
C LEU A 109 0.14 5.50 6.81
N VAL A 110 1.22 4.81 7.18
CA VAL A 110 1.71 3.60 6.49
C VAL A 110 1.90 2.47 7.51
N LEU A 111 1.19 1.38 7.31
CA LEU A 111 1.32 0.15 8.08
C LEU A 111 1.72 -0.98 7.12
N ALA A 112 2.91 -1.53 7.32
CA ALA A 112 3.63 -2.43 6.43
C ALA A 112 4.16 -1.75 5.15
N ASP A 113 4.47 -2.52 4.09
CA ASP A 113 5.41 -2.16 3.03
C ASP A 113 4.79 -1.53 1.76
N SER A 114 3.65 -0.85 1.89
CA SER A 114 3.07 -0.03 0.82
C SER A 114 3.45 1.45 1.01
N PRO A 115 4.48 1.97 0.33
CA PRO A 115 4.98 3.32 0.58
C PRO A 115 4.03 4.42 0.08
N VAL A 116 4.14 5.58 0.73
CA VAL A 116 3.53 6.84 0.30
C VAL A 116 4.63 7.86 0.06
N VAL A 117 4.59 8.55 -1.07
CA VAL A 117 5.57 9.57 -1.44
C VAL A 117 4.88 10.92 -1.55
N VAL A 118 5.33 11.86 -0.75
CA VAL A 118 4.80 13.23 -0.72
C VAL A 118 5.74 14.16 -1.47
N PHE A 119 5.23 14.85 -2.47
CA PHE A 119 5.97 15.79 -3.30
C PHE A 119 5.68 17.23 -2.86
N THR A 120 6.71 17.88 -2.36
CA THR A 120 6.67 19.26 -1.87
C THR A 120 7.48 20.19 -2.79
N ASP A 121 7.55 21.47 -2.42
CA ASP A 121 8.43 22.43 -3.12
C ASP A 121 9.92 22.14 -2.88
N THR A 122 10.27 21.36 -1.85
CA THR A 122 11.65 21.00 -1.50
C THR A 122 12.09 19.65 -2.05
N GLY A 123 11.17 18.86 -2.60
CA GLY A 123 11.47 17.54 -3.18
C GLY A 123 10.44 16.47 -2.82
N ALA A 124 10.83 15.22 -2.99
CA ALA A 124 10.04 14.04 -2.66
C ALA A 124 10.45 13.50 -1.29
N GLU A 125 9.46 13.23 -0.44
CA GLU A 125 9.64 12.62 0.88
C GLU A 125 8.89 11.29 0.93
N VAL A 126 9.62 10.19 1.23
CA VAL A 126 9.06 8.84 1.27
C VAL A 126 8.66 8.49 2.70
N VAL A 127 7.40 8.14 2.90
CA VAL A 127 6.90 7.53 4.13
C VAL A 127 6.77 6.04 3.87
N ALA A 128 7.61 5.24 4.53
CA ALA A 128 7.64 3.80 4.37
C ALA A 128 7.85 3.11 5.72
N ASP A 129 7.22 1.96 5.89
CA ASP A 129 7.49 1.05 7.00
C ASP A 129 8.46 -0.03 6.54
N THR A 130 9.72 0.11 6.91
CA THR A 130 10.79 -0.79 6.44
C THR A 130 10.99 -2.02 7.32
N ARG A 131 10.25 -2.16 8.44
CA ARG A 131 10.48 -3.21 9.45
C ARG A 131 10.46 -4.62 8.86
N LEU A 132 9.51 -4.91 7.96
CA LEU A 132 9.44 -6.21 7.28
C LEU A 132 10.68 -6.45 6.40
N ARG A 133 11.05 -5.46 5.59
CA ARG A 133 12.24 -5.52 4.72
C ARG A 133 13.53 -5.67 5.54
N ASP A 134 13.64 -4.92 6.64
CA ASP A 134 14.84 -4.92 7.50
C ASP A 134 15.04 -6.25 8.23
N MET A 135 14.00 -7.07 8.38
CA MET A 135 14.05 -8.40 9.00
C MET A 135 14.32 -9.53 8.00
N ARG A 136 14.11 -9.31 6.69
CA ARG A 136 14.34 -10.35 5.66
C ARG A 136 15.78 -10.82 5.71
N GLY A 137 15.98 -12.14 5.78
CA GLY A 137 17.32 -12.77 5.87
C GLY A 137 18.00 -12.67 7.24
N LYS A 138 17.43 -11.98 8.22
CA LYS A 138 18.00 -11.87 9.59
C LYS A 138 17.31 -12.79 10.60
N VAL A 139 16.14 -13.30 10.27
CA VAL A 139 15.36 -14.20 11.12
C VAL A 139 14.97 -15.45 10.33
N GLU A 140 14.86 -16.59 11.02
CA GLU A 140 14.55 -17.88 10.39
C GLU A 140 13.13 -17.89 9.82
N ARG A 141 12.15 -17.41 10.59
CA ARG A 141 10.73 -17.36 10.21
C ARG A 141 10.17 -15.98 10.47
N ILE A 142 10.06 -15.18 9.42
CA ILE A 142 9.61 -13.80 9.52
C ILE A 142 8.15 -13.68 10.03
N THR A 143 7.33 -14.69 9.76
CA THR A 143 5.93 -14.76 10.23
C THR A 143 5.79 -14.84 11.74
N ASP A 144 6.80 -15.35 12.44
CA ASP A 144 6.78 -15.47 13.91
C ASP A 144 6.93 -14.10 14.60
N TRP A 145 7.32 -13.07 13.83
CA TRP A 145 7.54 -11.70 14.27
C TRP A 145 6.41 -10.74 13.85
N ARG A 146 5.36 -11.29 13.23
CA ARG A 146 4.21 -10.50 12.80
C ARG A 146 3.44 -9.98 14.03
N ASN A 147 3.12 -8.68 14.01
CA ASN A 147 2.40 -7.95 15.06
C ASN A 147 2.98 -8.17 16.47
N ARG A 148 4.31 -8.12 16.58
CA ARG A 148 5.03 -8.23 17.85
C ARG A 148 6.01 -7.07 18.05
N GLU A 149 6.30 -6.78 19.29
CA GLU A 149 7.37 -5.86 19.67
C GLU A 149 8.69 -6.34 19.06
N HIS A 150 9.49 -5.43 18.52
CA HIS A 150 10.72 -5.70 17.77
C HIS A 150 10.52 -6.50 16.47
N GLY A 151 9.29 -6.70 16.06
CA GLY A 151 8.92 -7.34 14.79
C GLY A 151 8.39 -6.32 13.77
N TRP A 152 7.56 -6.81 12.88
CA TRP A 152 6.87 -6.00 11.88
C TRP A 152 5.36 -6.03 12.10
N TRP A 153 4.66 -4.99 11.60
CA TRP A 153 3.24 -4.79 11.87
C TRP A 153 2.46 -4.74 10.56
N VAL A 154 1.24 -5.28 10.61
CA VAL A 154 0.33 -5.38 9.46
C VAL A 154 -1.11 -5.38 9.96
N ALA A 155 -2.06 -4.92 9.15
CA ALA A 155 -3.47 -5.02 9.48
C ALA A 155 -3.93 -6.48 9.41
N GLU A 156 -4.37 -6.99 10.55
CA GLU A 156 -5.05 -8.28 10.70
C GLU A 156 -6.18 -8.15 11.75
N ALA A 157 -6.48 -9.15 12.58
CA ALA A 157 -7.47 -9.07 13.66
C ALA A 157 -6.95 -8.41 14.95
N GLU A 158 -5.89 -7.60 14.86
CA GLU A 158 -5.24 -6.90 15.98
C GLU A 158 -5.35 -5.37 15.79
N PRO A 159 -6.39 -4.69 16.36
CA PRO A 159 -6.59 -3.26 16.18
C PRO A 159 -5.41 -2.40 16.66
N ALA A 160 -4.67 -2.86 17.68
CA ALA A 160 -3.50 -2.15 18.22
C ALA A 160 -2.38 -1.99 17.19
N ALA A 161 -2.33 -2.82 16.14
CA ALA A 161 -1.38 -2.72 15.05
C ALA A 161 -1.47 -1.36 14.34
N ALA A 162 -2.65 -0.75 14.26
CA ALA A 162 -2.86 0.56 13.63
C ALA A 162 -2.01 1.67 14.29
N HIS A 163 -1.82 1.61 15.61
CA HIS A 163 -1.03 2.59 16.35
C HIS A 163 0.48 2.37 16.22
N ARG A 164 0.90 1.31 15.51
CA ARG A 164 2.30 1.01 15.17
C ARG A 164 2.67 1.48 13.76
N ALA A 165 1.73 2.07 13.04
CA ALA A 165 1.96 2.62 11.71
C ALA A 165 2.97 3.79 11.75
N VAL A 166 3.74 3.93 10.68
CA VAL A 166 4.55 5.12 10.42
C VAL A 166 3.62 6.25 10.00
N ARG A 167 3.82 7.45 10.56
CA ARG A 167 2.94 8.60 10.34
C ARG A 167 3.76 9.85 10.04
N ALA A 168 3.22 10.69 9.18
CA ALA A 168 3.78 12.00 8.87
C ALA A 168 2.67 12.98 8.47
N SER A 169 2.94 14.28 8.59
CA SER A 169 2.00 15.35 8.24
C SER A 169 2.73 16.55 7.66
N TRP A 170 2.10 17.20 6.69
CA TRP A 170 2.62 18.40 6.02
C TRP A 170 1.53 19.46 5.95
N PRO A 171 1.92 20.76 6.01
CA PRO A 171 1.02 21.84 5.64
C PRO A 171 0.50 21.63 4.22
N ARG A 172 -0.81 21.73 4.04
CA ARG A 172 -1.50 21.44 2.77
C ARG A 172 -0.99 22.29 1.61
N ASP A 173 -0.61 23.53 1.88
CA ASP A 173 -0.09 24.49 0.89
C ASP A 173 1.31 24.15 0.36
N ARG A 174 2.06 23.29 1.08
CA ARG A 174 3.39 22.80 0.67
C ARG A 174 3.32 21.55 -0.18
N VAL A 175 2.22 20.79 -0.14
CA VAL A 175 2.09 19.53 -0.88
C VAL A 175 1.52 19.79 -2.27
N ARG A 176 2.22 19.33 -3.30
CA ARG A 176 1.80 19.39 -4.70
C ARG A 176 1.13 18.12 -5.16
N ALA A 177 1.70 16.99 -4.79
CA ALA A 177 1.16 15.68 -5.13
C ALA A 177 1.51 14.66 -4.05
N VAL A 178 0.74 13.58 -4.00
CA VAL A 178 1.05 12.38 -3.24
C VAL A 178 0.92 11.18 -4.17
N LEU A 179 1.88 10.26 -4.11
CA LEU A 179 1.85 8.99 -4.80
C LEU A 179 1.79 7.88 -3.75
N MET A 180 0.91 6.92 -3.96
CA MET A 180 0.75 5.74 -3.11
C MET A 180 0.92 4.51 -3.98
N ALA A 181 1.69 3.53 -3.52
CA ALA A 181 2.03 2.35 -4.30
C ALA A 181 2.02 1.07 -3.44
N THR A 182 1.59 -0.06 -4.00
CA THR A 182 1.86 -1.38 -3.43
C THR A 182 3.27 -1.84 -3.76
N ASP A 183 3.74 -2.91 -3.17
CA ASP A 183 5.10 -3.44 -3.39
C ASP A 183 5.31 -3.88 -4.85
N GLY A 184 4.25 -4.37 -5.53
CA GLY A 184 4.28 -4.68 -6.96
C GLY A 184 4.51 -3.46 -7.88
N VAL A 185 4.49 -2.23 -7.32
CA VAL A 185 4.88 -1.00 -8.03
C VAL A 185 6.17 -0.43 -7.45
N SER A 186 6.33 -0.39 -6.12
CA SER A 186 7.53 0.18 -5.49
C SER A 186 8.79 -0.60 -5.83
N CYS A 187 8.69 -1.89 -6.14
CA CYS A 187 9.81 -2.70 -6.61
C CYS A 187 10.51 -2.12 -7.85
N GLY A 188 9.80 -1.36 -8.70
CA GLY A 188 10.39 -0.69 -9.87
C GLY A 188 11.46 0.34 -9.49
N VAL A 189 11.33 1.00 -8.33
CA VAL A 189 12.32 1.93 -7.78
C VAL A 189 13.28 1.19 -6.84
N ASP A 190 12.73 0.43 -5.87
CA ASP A 190 13.48 -0.08 -4.73
C ASP A 190 14.36 -1.31 -5.06
N ASP A 191 13.87 -2.20 -5.94
CA ASP A 191 14.50 -3.50 -6.19
C ASP A 191 15.00 -3.66 -7.64
N TYR A 192 14.22 -3.19 -8.63
CA TYR A 192 14.54 -3.44 -10.05
C TYR A 192 15.43 -2.36 -10.65
N GLY A 193 15.46 -1.16 -10.05
CA GLY A 193 16.22 -0.01 -10.56
C GLY A 193 15.74 0.43 -11.96
N LEU A 194 14.45 0.22 -12.28
CA LEU A 194 13.85 0.67 -13.53
C LEU A 194 13.66 2.18 -13.54
N PHE A 195 13.30 2.73 -12.40
CA PHE A 195 13.13 4.16 -12.20
C PHE A 195 14.23 4.65 -11.24
N THR A 196 14.88 5.75 -11.59
CA THR A 196 15.98 6.33 -10.81
C THR A 196 15.50 6.76 -9.41
N ASP A 197 14.28 7.29 -9.35
CA ASP A 197 13.65 7.80 -8.13
C ASP A 197 12.15 7.99 -8.33
N TRP A 198 11.46 8.33 -7.25
CA TRP A 198 10.02 8.61 -7.27
C TRP A 198 9.62 9.87 -8.05
N GLN A 199 10.54 10.82 -8.23
CA GLN A 199 10.30 11.99 -9.06
C GLN A 199 10.17 11.59 -10.54
N THR A 200 10.98 10.63 -10.97
CA THR A 200 10.89 10.01 -12.31
C THR A 200 9.55 9.31 -12.49
N VAL A 201 9.09 8.55 -11.50
CA VAL A 201 7.77 7.90 -11.53
C VAL A 201 6.66 8.94 -11.65
N LEU A 202 6.66 9.99 -10.81
CA LEU A 202 5.66 11.06 -10.88
C LEU A 202 5.67 11.77 -12.26
N HIS A 203 6.84 11.99 -12.85
CA HIS A 203 6.97 12.57 -14.17
C HIS A 203 6.33 11.68 -15.25
N ILE A 204 6.64 10.38 -15.24
CA ILE A 204 6.03 9.41 -16.17
C ILE A 204 4.50 9.42 -16.04
N THR A 205 3.98 9.39 -14.80
CA THR A 205 2.51 9.42 -14.58
C THR A 205 1.87 10.69 -15.12
N SER A 206 2.60 11.81 -15.15
CA SER A 206 2.10 13.09 -15.65
C SER A 206 2.09 13.16 -17.17
N GLU A 207 3.14 12.64 -17.82
CA GLU A 207 3.33 12.76 -19.28
C GLU A 207 2.66 11.62 -20.05
N LYS A 208 2.64 10.40 -19.48
CA LYS A 208 2.25 9.18 -20.18
C LYS A 208 1.11 8.41 -19.53
N GLY A 209 0.72 8.81 -18.30
CA GLY A 209 -0.30 8.12 -17.51
C GLY A 209 0.27 7.02 -16.59
N LEU A 210 -0.55 6.61 -15.62
CA LEU A 210 -0.17 5.64 -14.59
C LEU A 210 0.11 4.25 -15.19
N GLU A 211 -0.68 3.84 -16.19
CA GLU A 211 -0.56 2.53 -16.84
C GLU A 211 0.83 2.30 -17.42
N THR A 212 1.52 3.37 -17.88
CA THR A 212 2.88 3.24 -18.41
C THR A 212 3.86 2.74 -17.34
N VAL A 213 3.71 3.19 -16.09
CA VAL A 213 4.55 2.71 -14.97
C VAL A 213 4.31 1.22 -14.74
N LEU A 214 3.04 0.78 -14.72
CA LEU A 214 2.67 -0.61 -14.55
C LEU A 214 3.18 -1.47 -15.71
N ASP A 215 3.09 -0.96 -16.95
CA ASP A 215 3.58 -1.65 -18.16
C ASP A 215 5.09 -1.87 -18.13
N GLU A 216 5.87 -0.85 -17.74
CA GLU A 216 7.33 -0.94 -17.67
C GLU A 216 7.78 -1.97 -16.62
N ILE A 217 7.14 -2.02 -15.45
CA ILE A 217 7.41 -3.03 -14.42
C ILE A 217 7.03 -4.42 -14.95
N ARG A 218 5.85 -4.57 -15.53
CA ARG A 218 5.37 -5.85 -16.08
C ARG A 218 6.28 -6.37 -17.20
N ALA A 219 6.78 -5.50 -18.05
CA ALA A 219 7.73 -5.85 -19.11
C ALA A 219 9.08 -6.32 -18.52
N ALA A 220 9.56 -5.66 -17.46
CA ALA A 220 10.77 -6.09 -16.77
C ALA A 220 10.59 -7.48 -16.14
N GLU A 221 9.50 -7.71 -15.42
CA GLU A 221 9.18 -9.03 -14.84
C GLU A 221 9.08 -10.12 -15.91
N ALA A 222 8.43 -9.82 -17.04
CA ALA A 222 8.32 -10.75 -18.18
C ALA A 222 9.69 -11.08 -18.81
N SER A 223 10.67 -10.18 -18.71
CA SER A 223 12.05 -10.41 -19.17
C SER A 223 12.87 -11.31 -18.23
N ASP A 224 12.36 -11.61 -17.04
CA ASP A 224 13.00 -12.43 -16.00
C ASP A 224 12.02 -13.48 -15.45
N PRO A 225 11.53 -14.40 -16.28
CA PRO A 225 10.50 -15.38 -15.88
C PRO A 225 11.00 -16.35 -14.80
N ASP A 226 12.29 -16.63 -14.78
CA ASP A 226 12.92 -17.51 -13.78
C ASP A 226 13.24 -16.78 -12.47
N ARG A 227 12.99 -15.48 -12.37
CA ARG A 227 13.20 -14.65 -11.19
C ARG A 227 14.64 -14.70 -10.67
N THR A 228 15.60 -14.79 -11.58
CA THR A 228 17.03 -14.88 -11.26
C THR A 228 17.71 -13.53 -11.19
N LYS A 229 17.22 -12.56 -11.95
CA LYS A 229 17.70 -11.18 -11.93
C LYS A 229 17.14 -10.41 -10.71
N TRP A 230 15.84 -10.58 -10.47
CA TRP A 230 15.13 -9.97 -9.35
C TRP A 230 14.38 -11.05 -8.57
N SER A 231 14.86 -11.33 -7.35
CA SER A 231 14.24 -12.35 -6.48
C SER A 231 12.85 -11.89 -6.03
N ARG A 232 11.81 -12.66 -6.40
CA ARG A 232 10.41 -12.38 -6.04
C ARG A 232 9.60 -13.67 -5.91
N SER A 233 8.52 -13.63 -5.18
CA SER A 233 7.67 -14.79 -4.88
C SER A 233 6.82 -15.24 -6.07
N LYS A 234 6.31 -14.29 -6.85
CA LYS A 234 5.45 -14.50 -8.03
C LYS A 234 6.17 -14.05 -9.30
N VAL A 235 5.78 -14.59 -10.46
CA VAL A 235 6.29 -14.10 -11.76
C VAL A 235 5.83 -12.67 -11.98
N HIS A 236 4.56 -12.40 -11.68
CA HIS A 236 3.93 -11.08 -11.74
C HIS A 236 3.16 -10.83 -10.45
N ASP A 237 3.49 -9.77 -9.72
CA ASP A 237 2.72 -9.35 -8.55
C ASP A 237 1.52 -8.48 -8.92
N ASP A 238 0.57 -8.35 -8.01
CA ASP A 238 -0.49 -7.36 -8.12
C ASP A 238 0.12 -5.95 -8.08
N GLN A 239 -0.49 -5.01 -8.78
CA GLN A 239 0.01 -3.63 -8.90
C GLN A 239 -1.12 -2.67 -8.62
N ALA A 240 -0.94 -1.77 -7.65
CA ALA A 240 -1.85 -0.66 -7.41
C ALA A 240 -1.06 0.64 -7.22
N LEU A 241 -1.47 1.68 -7.94
CA LEU A 241 -0.85 3.00 -7.96
C LEU A 241 -1.93 4.07 -7.91
N ALA A 242 -1.82 4.99 -6.96
CA ALA A 242 -2.66 6.17 -6.89
C ALA A 242 -1.80 7.44 -6.89
N VAL A 243 -2.26 8.46 -7.62
CA VAL A 243 -1.65 9.81 -7.61
C VAL A 243 -2.73 10.80 -7.26
N ILE A 244 -2.48 11.57 -6.20
CA ILE A 244 -3.32 12.67 -5.71
C ILE A 244 -2.61 13.97 -6.04
N ARG A 245 -3.23 14.84 -6.84
CA ARG A 245 -2.69 16.16 -7.20
C ARG A 245 -3.50 17.26 -6.55
N PHE A 246 -2.81 18.19 -5.98
CA PHE A 246 -3.40 19.32 -5.31
C PHE A 246 -3.19 20.60 -6.13
N THR A 247 -4.26 21.12 -6.71
CA THR A 247 -4.20 22.39 -7.43
C THR A 247 -4.22 23.54 -6.45
N ARG A 248 -3.23 24.44 -6.53
CA ARG A 248 -3.29 25.73 -5.81
C ARG A 248 -4.33 26.60 -6.52
N GLU A 249 -5.29 27.10 -5.78
CA GLU A 249 -6.10 28.22 -6.27
C GLU A 249 -5.17 29.44 -6.42
N LYS A 250 -5.25 30.10 -7.57
CA LYS A 250 -4.47 31.29 -7.88
C LYS A 250 -5.02 32.49 -7.15
#